data_8ddaed67714940d57b9740f77afae3ae
#
_entry.id   8ddaed67714940d57b9740f77afae3ae
#
_cell.length_a   1.000
_cell.length_b   1.000
_cell.length_c   1.000
_cell.angle_alpha   90.00
_cell.angle_beta   90.00
_cell.angle_gamma   90.00
#
_symmetry.space_group_name_H-M   'P 1'
#
loop_
_entity.id
_entity.type
_entity.pdbx_description
1 polymer ?
#
loop_
_entity_poly.entity_id
_entity_poly.type
_entity_poly.pdbx_seq_one_letter_code
_entity_poly.pdbx_strand_id
1 'polypeptide(L)'
;MSNKRQELYDRIRSSSKDTVILEEMIRLGFWPARGQMEGDPADELHERAELERQLAAMRTEQSRLHNIAALKQALHKQRLEASRQRQQETKERRERERLARAAAWRARAAHEIVYLGRGVSGGLAHTAADVAKLARFALPRLETPDQIAGAMGVTVPALRFLAFSRATSTVSHYVRFEIPKKTGGTRRISAPMPRLKTAQRWLLDHVLDKVALHDAAHGFRSGRSIVTNARPHVGAETVVNVDLKDFFPTLEYRRIRGMYRGLGYGEAAATIFALITSEPEVDEVELDGQTFYVANGVRRLPQGAPTSPAITNIVCRRMDARLAGAARALGFSYTRYADDLTFSGPRSAATGSMLAAIRFITGHEGFVEHPNKTRVLRRGRRQEVTGVVVNQKLGVDREMLRKFRALLFQIGKDGPAGKTWGSSPDVFAAAIGYANYVRMVDPAKGEKLLVLAKQLARQHGWKPTKRPPPKPPAGGGSAGGGGGRPPTPPEPEATPAPPPPEPSAPAPAKKKKWWQLF
;
A
#
# COMPACT_ATOMS: atom_id res chain seq x y z
N MET A 1 -42.01 -29.02 -51.42
CA MET A 1 -43.36 -28.57 -51.88
C MET A 1 -44.49 -28.89 -50.89
N SER A 2 -44.34 -29.77 -49.93
CA SER A 2 -45.37 -30.20 -48.96
C SER A 2 -45.80 -29.10 -47.96
N ASN A 3 -44.89 -28.23 -47.49
CA ASN A 3 -45.19 -27.28 -46.40
C ASN A 3 -46.14 -26.12 -46.82
N LYS A 4 -45.96 -25.56 -48.03
CA LYS A 4 -46.82 -24.46 -48.53
C LYS A 4 -48.26 -24.87 -48.76
N ARG A 5 -48.45 -26.13 -49.11
CA ARG A 5 -49.82 -26.67 -49.34
C ARG A 5 -50.53 -26.89 -48.01
N GLN A 6 -49.85 -27.31 -46.99
CA GLN A 6 -50.36 -27.51 -45.66
C GLN A 6 -50.72 -26.14 -45.03
N GLU A 7 -49.86 -25.14 -45.15
CA GLU A 7 -50.12 -23.78 -44.71
C GLU A 7 -51.36 -23.16 -45.36
N LEU A 8 -51.56 -23.39 -46.66
CA LEU A 8 -52.72 -22.92 -47.37
C LEU A 8 -54.03 -23.61 -46.86
N TYR A 9 -53.98 -24.91 -46.62
CA TYR A 9 -55.11 -25.65 -46.05
C TYR A 9 -55.42 -25.18 -44.62
N ASP A 10 -54.47 -24.91 -43.84
CA ASP A 10 -54.64 -24.44 -42.48
C ASP A 10 -55.21 -23.01 -42.45
N ARG A 11 -54.79 -22.13 -43.38
CA ARG A 11 -55.38 -20.79 -43.58
C ARG A 11 -56.87 -20.88 -44.06
N ILE A 12 -57.19 -21.76 -45.01
CA ILE A 12 -58.54 -21.97 -45.46
C ILE A 12 -59.41 -22.54 -44.33
N ARG A 13 -58.89 -23.39 -43.49
CA ARG A 13 -59.62 -24.00 -42.37
C ARG A 13 -59.88 -23.02 -41.23
N SER A 14 -58.99 -22.04 -41.04
CA SER A 14 -59.11 -21.01 -40.00
C SER A 14 -59.98 -19.79 -40.45
N SER A 15 -60.20 -19.61 -41.71
CA SER A 15 -61.05 -18.52 -42.25
C SER A 15 -62.05 -19.11 -43.26
N SER A 16 -62.20 -18.57 -44.44
CA SER A 16 -62.95 -19.18 -45.56
C SER A 16 -62.10 -19.20 -46.80
N LYS A 17 -62.41 -20.08 -47.74
CA LYS A 17 -61.75 -20.12 -49.04
C LYS A 17 -61.79 -18.75 -49.73
N ASP A 18 -62.89 -18.08 -49.68
CA ASP A 18 -63.11 -16.79 -50.33
C ASP A 18 -62.29 -15.68 -49.64
N THR A 19 -62.20 -15.70 -48.34
CA THR A 19 -61.32 -14.78 -47.57
C THR A 19 -59.86 -14.94 -47.92
N VAL A 20 -59.36 -16.18 -48.03
CA VAL A 20 -57.97 -16.45 -48.40
C VAL A 20 -57.68 -16.03 -49.83
N ILE A 21 -58.61 -16.25 -50.74
CA ILE A 21 -58.52 -15.79 -52.15
C ILE A 21 -58.42 -14.27 -52.18
N LEU A 22 -59.28 -13.58 -51.44
CA LEU A 22 -59.31 -12.14 -51.38
C LEU A 22 -58.05 -11.55 -50.79
N GLU A 23 -57.57 -12.11 -49.73
CA GLU A 23 -56.27 -11.72 -49.13
C GLU A 23 -55.07 -11.85 -50.11
N GLU A 24 -55.07 -12.94 -50.90
CA GLU A 24 -54.01 -13.14 -51.90
C GLU A 24 -54.22 -12.19 -53.12
N MET A 25 -55.45 -11.88 -53.50
CA MET A 25 -55.73 -10.87 -54.53
C MET A 25 -55.30 -9.47 -54.14
N ILE A 26 -55.54 -9.08 -52.89
CA ILE A 26 -55.06 -7.81 -52.33
C ILE A 26 -53.49 -7.83 -52.27
N ARG A 27 -52.89 -8.91 -51.80
CA ARG A 27 -51.42 -9.05 -51.72
C ARG A 27 -50.77 -8.96 -53.11
N LEU A 28 -51.42 -9.51 -54.12
CA LEU A 28 -50.87 -9.51 -55.48
C LEU A 28 -51.28 -8.26 -56.29
N GLY A 29 -51.98 -7.32 -55.67
CA GLY A 29 -52.41 -6.07 -56.33
C GLY A 29 -53.58 -6.19 -57.30
N PHE A 30 -54.29 -7.32 -57.31
CA PHE A 30 -55.46 -7.55 -58.15
C PHE A 30 -56.76 -6.98 -57.55
N TRP A 31 -56.74 -6.61 -56.29
CA TRP A 31 -57.82 -5.99 -55.56
C TRP A 31 -57.29 -4.85 -54.68
N PRO A 32 -58.03 -3.73 -54.55
CA PRO A 32 -57.62 -2.60 -53.72
C PRO A 32 -57.47 -3.01 -52.23
N ALA A 33 -56.61 -2.31 -51.48
CA ALA A 33 -56.46 -2.55 -50.06
C ALA A 33 -57.79 -2.13 -49.33
N ARG A 34 -58.05 -2.79 -48.19
CA ARG A 34 -59.19 -2.57 -47.32
C ARG A 34 -59.45 -1.09 -47.03
N GLY A 35 -60.69 -0.62 -47.20
CA GLY A 35 -61.11 0.77 -46.92
C GLY A 35 -60.75 1.78 -48.00
N GLN A 36 -60.26 1.34 -49.18
CA GLN A 36 -60.03 2.23 -50.33
C GLN A 36 -61.23 2.49 -51.25
N MET A 37 -62.30 1.70 -51.13
CA MET A 37 -63.52 1.89 -51.86
C MET A 37 -64.74 1.81 -50.92
N GLU A 38 -65.58 2.82 -50.89
CA GLU A 38 -66.84 2.78 -50.12
C GLU A 38 -67.83 1.76 -50.71
N GLY A 39 -68.35 0.83 -49.87
CA GLY A 39 -69.29 -0.18 -50.26
C GLY A 39 -68.70 -1.40 -51.00
N ASP A 40 -67.44 -1.67 -50.83
CA ASP A 40 -66.73 -2.85 -51.38
C ASP A 40 -67.31 -4.15 -50.81
N PRO A 41 -67.83 -5.08 -51.63
CA PRO A 41 -68.30 -6.39 -51.17
C PRO A 41 -67.23 -7.21 -50.45
N ALA A 42 -65.97 -6.90 -50.68
CA ALA A 42 -64.83 -7.50 -50.00
C ALA A 42 -64.77 -7.12 -48.53
N ASP A 43 -65.17 -5.91 -48.17
CA ASP A 43 -65.20 -5.45 -46.76
C ASP A 43 -66.36 -6.18 -46.00
N GLU A 44 -67.50 -6.43 -46.62
CA GLU A 44 -68.58 -7.24 -46.03
C GLU A 44 -68.19 -8.70 -45.83
N LEU A 45 -67.43 -9.30 -46.75
CA LEU A 45 -66.86 -10.64 -46.60
C LEU A 45 -65.87 -10.74 -45.47
N HIS A 46 -65.03 -9.73 -45.32
CA HIS A 46 -64.08 -9.65 -44.21
C HIS A 46 -64.80 -9.47 -42.87
N GLU A 47 -65.76 -8.58 -42.78
CA GLU A 47 -66.55 -8.34 -41.58
C GLU A 47 -67.34 -9.59 -41.16
N ARG A 48 -67.96 -10.26 -42.13
CA ARG A 48 -68.67 -11.54 -41.92
C ARG A 48 -67.67 -12.63 -41.40
N ALA A 49 -66.50 -12.76 -42.01
CA ALA A 49 -65.50 -13.73 -41.61
C ALA A 49 -65.00 -13.43 -40.20
N GLU A 50 -64.85 -12.17 -39.85
CA GLU A 50 -64.43 -11.75 -38.51
C GLU A 50 -65.51 -12.04 -37.45
N LEU A 51 -66.79 -11.75 -37.78
CA LEU A 51 -67.97 -12.07 -36.95
C LEU A 51 -68.14 -13.59 -36.77
N GLU A 52 -67.92 -14.39 -37.79
CA GLU A 52 -67.96 -15.86 -37.72
C GLU A 52 -66.86 -16.38 -36.81
N ARG A 53 -65.63 -15.82 -36.89
CA ARG A 53 -64.51 -16.15 -35.96
C ARG A 53 -64.85 -15.81 -34.51
N GLN A 54 -65.42 -14.63 -34.28
CA GLN A 54 -65.89 -14.19 -32.97
C GLN A 54 -66.97 -15.10 -32.41
N LEU A 55 -67.95 -15.50 -33.25
CA LEU A 55 -69.03 -16.40 -32.86
C LEU A 55 -68.53 -17.82 -32.58
N ALA A 56 -67.55 -18.31 -33.36
CA ALA A 56 -66.88 -19.60 -33.10
C ALA A 56 -66.09 -19.57 -31.80
N ALA A 57 -65.42 -18.47 -31.56
CA ALA A 57 -64.65 -18.27 -30.29
C ALA A 57 -65.62 -18.21 -29.09
N MET A 58 -66.72 -17.50 -29.18
CA MET A 58 -67.76 -17.45 -28.12
C MET A 58 -68.43 -18.80 -27.86
N ARG A 59 -68.75 -19.59 -28.91
CA ARG A 59 -69.24 -20.96 -28.73
C ARG A 59 -68.29 -21.89 -28.07
N THR A 60 -67.00 -21.77 -28.41
CA THR A 60 -65.89 -22.55 -27.75
C THR A 60 -65.75 -22.17 -26.30
N GLU A 61 -65.84 -20.89 -25.98
CA GLU A 61 -65.77 -20.37 -24.62
C GLU A 61 -67.03 -20.79 -23.83
N GLN A 62 -68.22 -20.76 -24.40
CA GLN A 62 -69.42 -21.25 -23.76
C GLN A 62 -69.37 -22.73 -23.44
N SER A 63 -68.86 -23.58 -24.36
CA SER A 63 -68.67 -25.00 -24.14
C SER A 63 -67.62 -25.24 -23.04
N ARG A 64 -66.60 -24.43 -23.02
CA ARG A 64 -65.53 -24.47 -21.98
C ARG A 64 -66.08 -24.11 -20.60
N LEU A 65 -66.95 -23.09 -20.52
CA LEU A 65 -67.59 -22.65 -19.28
C LEU A 65 -68.56 -23.70 -18.70
N HIS A 66 -69.26 -24.48 -19.55
CA HIS A 66 -70.16 -25.56 -19.13
C HIS A 66 -69.41 -26.81 -18.61
N ASN A 67 -68.14 -26.96 -18.99
CA ASN A 67 -67.31 -28.05 -18.49
C ASN A 67 -66.52 -27.61 -17.26
N ILE A 68 -67.11 -27.81 -16.05
CA ILE A 68 -66.53 -27.37 -14.77
C ILE A 68 -65.15 -28.03 -14.52
N ALA A 69 -64.93 -29.26 -14.92
CA ALA A 69 -63.65 -29.94 -14.77
C ALA A 69 -62.56 -29.34 -15.64
N ALA A 70 -62.88 -29.09 -16.91
CA ALA A 70 -62.00 -28.45 -17.87
C ALA A 70 -61.70 -26.97 -17.45
N LEU A 71 -62.68 -26.26 -16.91
CA LEU A 71 -62.51 -24.90 -16.39
C LEU A 71 -61.54 -24.88 -15.18
N LYS A 72 -61.73 -25.81 -14.24
CA LYS A 72 -60.82 -25.93 -13.09
C LYS A 72 -59.37 -26.24 -13.53
N GLN A 73 -59.18 -27.14 -14.48
CA GLN A 73 -57.85 -27.44 -15.03
C GLN A 73 -57.24 -26.24 -15.75
N ALA A 74 -58.02 -25.51 -16.56
CA ALA A 74 -57.56 -24.32 -17.25
C ALA A 74 -57.16 -23.22 -16.26
N LEU A 75 -57.96 -22.97 -15.22
CA LEU A 75 -57.65 -22.02 -14.15
C LEU A 75 -56.37 -22.43 -13.36
N HIS A 76 -56.23 -23.72 -13.07
CA HIS A 76 -55.03 -24.22 -12.40
C HIS A 76 -53.79 -24.00 -13.27
N LYS A 77 -53.84 -24.34 -14.56
CA LYS A 77 -52.77 -24.12 -15.53
C LYS A 77 -52.41 -22.63 -15.63
N GLN A 78 -53.40 -21.77 -15.76
CA GLN A 78 -53.20 -20.32 -15.82
C GLN A 78 -52.53 -19.76 -14.55
N ARG A 79 -52.97 -20.23 -13.35
CA ARG A 79 -52.32 -19.85 -12.08
C ARG A 79 -50.86 -20.31 -12.00
N LEU A 80 -50.58 -21.50 -12.52
CA LEU A 80 -49.24 -22.07 -12.53
C LEU A 80 -48.31 -21.30 -13.49
N GLU A 81 -48.82 -20.94 -14.67
CA GLU A 81 -48.11 -20.11 -15.64
C GLU A 81 -47.85 -18.70 -15.09
N ALA A 82 -48.89 -18.05 -14.52
CA ALA A 82 -48.72 -16.75 -13.87
C ALA A 82 -47.72 -16.80 -12.68
N SER A 83 -47.75 -17.90 -11.91
CA SER A 83 -46.75 -18.10 -10.84
C SER A 83 -45.33 -18.24 -11.39
N ARG A 84 -45.13 -19.04 -12.44
CA ARG A 84 -43.83 -19.18 -13.12
C ARG A 84 -43.34 -17.85 -13.69
N GLN A 85 -44.22 -17.09 -14.35
CA GLN A 85 -43.88 -15.76 -14.87
C GLN A 85 -43.42 -14.80 -13.76
N ARG A 86 -44.20 -14.72 -12.65
CA ARG A 86 -43.83 -13.91 -11.48
C ARG A 86 -42.48 -14.35 -10.85
N GLN A 87 -42.23 -15.65 -10.81
CA GLN A 87 -40.94 -16.16 -10.34
C GLN A 87 -39.79 -15.76 -11.26
N GLN A 88 -40.03 -15.87 -12.58
CA GLN A 88 -39.03 -15.49 -13.58
C GLN A 88 -38.75 -13.97 -13.54
N GLU A 89 -39.79 -13.15 -13.54
CA GLU A 89 -39.68 -11.70 -13.39
C GLU A 89 -38.93 -11.29 -12.10
N THR A 90 -39.26 -11.98 -11.00
CA THR A 90 -38.57 -11.75 -9.72
C THR A 90 -37.10 -12.13 -9.79
N LYS A 91 -36.78 -13.24 -10.45
CA LYS A 91 -35.40 -13.69 -10.66
C LYS A 91 -34.61 -12.69 -11.52
N GLU A 92 -35.21 -12.27 -12.65
CA GLU A 92 -34.59 -11.28 -13.55
C GLU A 92 -34.42 -9.91 -12.88
N ARG A 93 -35.41 -9.48 -12.09
CA ARG A 93 -35.31 -8.23 -11.32
C ARG A 93 -34.15 -8.30 -10.31
N ARG A 94 -34.07 -9.38 -9.54
CA ARG A 94 -32.98 -9.58 -8.57
C ARG A 94 -31.62 -9.62 -9.25
N GLU A 95 -31.55 -10.22 -10.43
CA GLU A 95 -30.30 -10.28 -11.19
C GLU A 95 -29.92 -8.91 -11.75
N ARG A 96 -30.86 -8.17 -12.32
CA ARG A 96 -30.64 -6.76 -12.75
C ARG A 96 -30.20 -5.87 -11.59
N GLU A 97 -30.84 -5.99 -10.42
CA GLU A 97 -30.45 -5.24 -9.23
C GLU A 97 -29.05 -5.64 -8.74
N ARG A 98 -28.69 -6.94 -8.81
CA ARG A 98 -27.37 -7.43 -8.47
C ARG A 98 -26.31 -6.85 -9.41
N LEU A 99 -26.54 -6.89 -10.71
CA LEU A 99 -25.65 -6.33 -11.72
C LEU A 99 -25.52 -4.81 -11.59
N ALA A 100 -26.61 -4.11 -11.35
CA ALA A 100 -26.60 -2.66 -11.12
C ALA A 100 -25.79 -2.29 -9.87
N ARG A 101 -25.98 -3.03 -8.76
CA ARG A 101 -25.17 -2.86 -7.53
C ARG A 101 -23.69 -3.16 -7.77
N ALA A 102 -23.39 -4.21 -8.53
CA ALA A 102 -22.01 -4.55 -8.88
C ALA A 102 -21.37 -3.48 -9.77
N ALA A 103 -22.09 -2.93 -10.74
CA ALA A 103 -21.63 -1.83 -11.59
C ALA A 103 -21.39 -0.55 -10.77
N ALA A 104 -22.33 -0.17 -9.91
CA ALA A 104 -22.19 0.96 -9.01
C ALA A 104 -20.99 0.79 -8.05
N TRP A 105 -20.81 -0.43 -7.52
CA TRP A 105 -19.63 -0.73 -6.70
C TRP A 105 -18.32 -0.61 -7.48
N ARG A 106 -18.26 -1.13 -8.72
CA ARG A 106 -17.05 -0.98 -9.56
C ARG A 106 -16.74 0.48 -9.85
N ALA A 107 -17.76 1.28 -10.18
CA ALA A 107 -17.59 2.71 -10.39
C ALA A 107 -17.05 3.41 -9.13
N ARG A 108 -17.61 3.15 -7.96
CA ARG A 108 -17.11 3.69 -6.69
C ARG A 108 -15.70 3.21 -6.37
N ALA A 109 -15.40 1.94 -6.57
CA ALA A 109 -14.10 1.35 -6.29
C ALA A 109 -12.97 1.88 -7.20
N ALA A 110 -13.31 2.49 -8.34
CA ALA A 110 -12.36 3.16 -9.21
C ALA A 110 -11.86 4.50 -8.62
N HIS A 111 -12.66 5.15 -7.77
CA HIS A 111 -12.42 6.50 -7.23
C HIS A 111 -12.30 6.53 -5.70
N GLU A 112 -12.86 5.55 -4.99
CA GLU A 112 -12.93 5.53 -3.54
C GLU A 112 -12.20 4.33 -2.94
N ILE A 113 -11.59 4.56 -1.77
CA ILE A 113 -11.06 3.50 -0.92
C ILE A 113 -11.91 3.42 0.34
N VAL A 114 -12.85 2.47 0.35
CA VAL A 114 -13.79 2.27 1.47
C VAL A 114 -13.20 1.35 2.54
N TYR A 115 -12.31 0.43 2.15
CA TYR A 115 -11.76 -0.58 3.04
C TYR A 115 -10.29 -0.89 2.73
N LEU A 116 -9.44 -0.91 3.75
CA LEU A 116 -8.01 -1.20 3.68
C LEU A 116 -7.56 -2.35 4.59
N GLY A 117 -8.50 -3.10 5.15
CA GLY A 117 -8.23 -4.23 6.04
C GLY A 117 -8.78 -4.03 7.45
N ARG A 118 -8.78 -5.12 8.20
CA ARG A 118 -9.32 -5.15 9.58
C ARG A 118 -8.46 -4.28 10.51
N GLY A 119 -9.10 -3.48 11.35
CA GLY A 119 -8.43 -2.64 12.37
C GLY A 119 -7.76 -1.36 11.85
N VAL A 120 -7.72 -1.12 10.51
CA VAL A 120 -7.08 0.05 9.91
C VAL A 120 -8.04 0.91 9.07
N SER A 121 -9.25 0.42 8.79
CA SER A 121 -10.20 1.09 7.90
C SER A 121 -11.08 2.15 8.59
N GLY A 122 -10.95 2.33 9.91
CA GLY A 122 -11.67 3.37 10.62
C GLY A 122 -11.21 4.76 10.17
N GLY A 123 -12.17 5.67 9.93
CA GLY A 123 -11.86 7.05 9.54
C GLY A 123 -11.61 7.31 8.05
N LEU A 124 -11.71 6.29 7.17
CA LEU A 124 -11.53 6.48 5.72
C LEU A 124 -12.59 7.42 5.09
N ALA A 125 -13.73 7.59 5.74
CA ALA A 125 -14.73 8.57 5.32
C ALA A 125 -14.38 10.03 5.70
N HIS A 126 -13.43 10.23 6.62
CA HIS A 126 -13.02 11.55 7.06
C HIS A 126 -11.84 12.05 6.22
N THR A 127 -12.16 12.75 5.15
CA THR A 127 -11.18 13.20 4.15
C THR A 127 -10.66 14.62 4.40
N ALA A 128 -11.42 15.44 5.13
CA ALA A 128 -11.12 16.84 5.36
C ALA A 128 -9.74 17.05 6.00
N ALA A 129 -8.91 17.88 5.36
CA ALA A 129 -7.59 18.27 5.82
C ALA A 129 -7.63 19.59 6.60
N ASP A 130 -6.70 19.76 7.53
CA ASP A 130 -6.41 21.04 8.17
C ASP A 130 -5.49 21.87 7.26
N VAL A 131 -6.10 22.71 6.43
CA VAL A 131 -5.42 23.51 5.42
C VAL A 131 -4.37 24.43 6.02
N ALA A 132 -4.63 25.00 7.21
CA ALA A 132 -3.69 25.89 7.88
C ALA A 132 -2.40 25.16 8.30
N LYS A 133 -2.53 23.94 8.82
CA LYS A 133 -1.35 23.11 9.13
C LYS A 133 -0.59 22.67 7.90
N LEU A 134 -1.28 22.28 6.82
CA LEU A 134 -0.62 21.93 5.57
C LEU A 134 0.15 23.12 4.99
N ALA A 135 -0.44 24.30 4.97
CA ALA A 135 0.18 25.53 4.47
C ALA A 135 1.45 25.89 5.25
N ARG A 136 1.48 25.66 6.57
CA ARG A 136 2.66 25.93 7.42
C ARG A 136 3.93 25.21 6.93
N PHE A 137 3.79 24.05 6.31
CA PHE A 137 4.89 23.23 5.80
C PHE A 137 4.95 23.20 4.27
N ALA A 138 4.13 24.01 3.58
CA ALA A 138 3.97 23.98 2.12
C ALA A 138 3.67 22.56 1.60
N LEU A 139 2.82 21.81 2.30
CA LEU A 139 2.44 20.44 1.94
C LEU A 139 1.28 20.42 0.94
N PRO A 140 1.26 19.45 0.01
CA PRO A 140 0.17 19.32 -0.95
C PRO A 140 -1.14 18.96 -0.22
N ARG A 141 -2.25 19.59 -0.63
CA ARG A 141 -3.58 19.26 -0.13
C ARG A 141 -4.09 18.00 -0.85
N LEU A 142 -4.13 16.90 -0.12
CA LEU A 142 -4.53 15.58 -0.60
C LEU A 142 -5.60 15.04 0.35
N GLU A 143 -6.86 15.12 -0.06
CA GLU A 143 -8.01 14.77 0.75
C GLU A 143 -8.63 13.45 0.31
N THR A 144 -8.72 13.21 -1.01
CA THR A 144 -9.38 12.03 -1.57
C THR A 144 -8.38 11.00 -2.12
N PRO A 145 -8.75 9.72 -2.20
CA PRO A 145 -7.91 8.70 -2.85
C PRO A 145 -7.52 9.04 -4.29
N ASP A 146 -8.41 9.68 -5.07
CA ASP A 146 -8.12 10.13 -6.43
C ASP A 146 -7.00 11.17 -6.45
N GLN A 147 -7.06 12.17 -5.57
CA GLN A 147 -6.02 13.19 -5.46
C GLN A 147 -4.66 12.56 -5.07
N ILE A 148 -4.67 11.62 -4.12
CA ILE A 148 -3.46 10.91 -3.69
C ILE A 148 -2.90 10.06 -4.84
N ALA A 149 -3.75 9.28 -5.50
CA ALA A 149 -3.36 8.41 -6.60
C ALA A 149 -2.82 9.22 -7.79
N GLY A 150 -3.54 10.28 -8.18
CA GLY A 150 -3.12 11.19 -9.25
C GLY A 150 -1.78 11.85 -8.96
N ALA A 151 -1.58 12.36 -7.73
CA ALA A 151 -0.32 12.96 -7.32
C ALA A 151 0.86 11.97 -7.35
N MET A 152 0.63 10.71 -6.97
CA MET A 152 1.65 9.65 -7.02
C MET A 152 1.84 9.02 -8.41
N GLY A 153 1.04 9.38 -9.40
CA GLY A 153 1.09 8.80 -10.75
C GLY A 153 0.62 7.34 -10.81
N VAL A 154 -0.33 6.95 -9.93
CA VAL A 154 -0.90 5.59 -9.88
C VAL A 154 -2.42 5.64 -9.95
N THR A 155 -3.06 4.51 -10.23
CA THR A 155 -4.53 4.39 -10.15
C THR A 155 -4.99 4.16 -8.71
N VAL A 156 -6.25 4.52 -8.39
CA VAL A 156 -6.83 4.26 -7.06
C VAL A 156 -6.82 2.76 -6.69
N PRO A 157 -7.13 1.82 -7.60
CA PRO A 157 -6.96 0.39 -7.34
C PRO A 157 -5.51 0.00 -7.01
N ALA A 158 -4.50 0.58 -7.69
CA ALA A 158 -3.10 0.33 -7.39
C ALA A 158 -2.70 0.90 -6.02
N LEU A 159 -3.14 2.11 -5.69
CA LEU A 159 -2.95 2.73 -4.37
C LEU A 159 -3.57 1.86 -3.27
N ARG A 160 -4.81 1.41 -3.47
CA ARG A 160 -5.49 0.49 -2.57
C ARG A 160 -4.73 -0.81 -2.39
N PHE A 161 -4.22 -1.41 -3.47
CA PHE A 161 -3.42 -2.63 -3.43
C PHE A 161 -2.17 -2.49 -2.57
N LEU A 162 -1.44 -1.36 -2.70
CA LEU A 162 -0.23 -1.05 -1.93
C LEU A 162 -0.53 -0.77 -0.45
N ALA A 163 -1.65 -0.10 -0.16
CA ALA A 163 -2.03 0.27 1.20
C ALA A 163 -2.82 -0.82 1.94
N PHE A 164 -3.28 -1.88 1.25
CA PHE A 164 -4.15 -2.88 1.86
C PHE A 164 -3.43 -3.72 2.91
N SER A 165 -3.97 -3.74 4.12
CA SER A 165 -3.45 -4.54 5.25
C SER A 165 -4.09 -5.94 5.24
N ARG A 166 -3.34 -6.94 4.79
CA ARG A 166 -3.76 -8.34 4.74
C ARG A 166 -3.26 -9.09 5.97
N ALA A 167 -4.08 -9.97 6.52
CA ALA A 167 -3.65 -10.91 7.55
C ALA A 167 -2.79 -12.03 6.93
N THR A 168 -3.20 -12.52 5.76
CA THR A 168 -2.46 -13.52 4.97
C THR A 168 -2.44 -13.08 3.52
N SER A 169 -1.33 -13.27 2.82
CA SER A 169 -1.16 -12.90 1.42
C SER A 169 -0.17 -13.81 0.73
N THR A 170 -0.37 -14.06 -0.55
CA THR A 170 0.63 -14.71 -1.43
C THR A 170 1.59 -13.69 -2.05
N VAL A 171 1.35 -12.39 -1.84
CA VAL A 171 2.17 -11.31 -2.39
C VAL A 171 2.77 -10.50 -1.25
N SER A 172 4.09 -10.32 -1.27
CA SER A 172 4.81 -9.39 -0.39
C SER A 172 5.12 -8.09 -1.13
N HIS A 173 5.01 -6.97 -0.43
CA HIS A 173 5.47 -5.66 -0.93
C HIS A 173 6.92 -5.34 -0.52
N TYR A 174 7.57 -6.21 0.26
CA TYR A 174 8.92 -6.06 0.74
C TYR A 174 9.75 -7.32 0.46
N VAL A 175 11.01 -7.12 0.13
CA VAL A 175 12.05 -8.15 0.15
C VAL A 175 12.77 -8.06 1.48
N ARG A 176 12.83 -9.19 2.19
CA ARG A 176 13.45 -9.28 3.52
C ARG A 176 14.75 -10.05 3.44
N PHE A 177 15.78 -9.53 4.13
CA PHE A 177 17.06 -10.19 4.25
C PHE A 177 17.74 -9.76 5.55
N GLU A 178 18.69 -10.54 6.02
CA GLU A 178 19.43 -10.27 7.23
C GLU A 178 20.84 -9.76 6.95
N ILE A 179 21.28 -8.79 7.73
CA ILE A 179 22.65 -8.28 7.70
C ILE A 179 23.28 -8.51 9.07
N PRO A 180 24.52 -9.10 9.13
CA PRO A 180 25.21 -9.28 10.40
C PRO A 180 25.54 -7.93 11.05
N LYS A 181 25.31 -7.83 12.37
CA LYS A 181 25.72 -6.67 13.18
C LYS A 181 27.19 -6.79 13.61
N LYS A 182 27.89 -5.68 13.71
CA LYS A 182 29.30 -5.66 14.21
C LYS A 182 29.43 -6.18 15.64
N THR A 183 28.37 -6.10 16.44
CA THR A 183 28.32 -6.52 17.84
C THR A 183 27.79 -7.94 18.05
N GLY A 184 27.62 -8.70 16.97
CA GLY A 184 26.98 -10.01 16.97
C GLY A 184 25.47 -9.94 16.71
N GLY A 185 24.90 -11.07 16.26
CA GLY A 185 23.50 -11.16 15.84
C GLY A 185 23.24 -10.56 14.45
N THR A 186 21.98 -10.56 14.04
CA THR A 186 21.55 -10.10 12.72
C THR A 186 20.64 -8.87 12.82
N ARG A 187 20.52 -8.14 11.73
CA ARG A 187 19.57 -7.05 11.54
C ARG A 187 18.69 -7.38 10.33
N ARG A 188 17.40 -7.54 10.55
CA ARG A 188 16.42 -7.75 9.48
C ARG A 188 16.21 -6.44 8.72
N ILE A 189 16.40 -6.48 7.42
CA ILE A 189 16.16 -5.37 6.50
C ILE A 189 14.94 -5.72 5.65
N SER A 190 13.98 -4.79 5.57
CA SER A 190 12.79 -4.87 4.73
C SER A 190 12.88 -3.81 3.65
N ALA A 191 13.31 -4.20 2.47
CA ALA A 191 13.43 -3.30 1.32
C ALA A 191 12.12 -3.29 0.52
N PRO A 192 11.47 -2.13 0.30
CA PRO A 192 10.23 -2.08 -0.47
C PRO A 192 10.46 -2.46 -1.93
N MET A 193 9.54 -3.23 -2.51
CA MET A 193 9.52 -3.57 -3.92
C MET A 193 9.28 -2.32 -4.80
N PRO A 194 9.63 -2.34 -6.09
CA PRO A 194 9.70 -1.13 -6.93
C PRO A 194 8.46 -0.25 -6.89
N ARG A 195 7.25 -0.81 -7.01
CA ARG A 195 6.00 -0.04 -6.97
C ARG A 195 5.78 0.66 -5.63
N LEU A 196 5.96 -0.05 -4.52
CA LEU A 196 5.87 0.54 -3.19
C LEU A 196 6.97 1.57 -2.95
N LYS A 197 8.20 1.27 -3.40
CA LYS A 197 9.34 2.18 -3.29
C LYS A 197 9.10 3.50 -4.02
N THR A 198 8.48 3.48 -5.19
CA THR A 198 8.11 4.69 -5.95
C THR A 198 7.10 5.53 -5.16
N ALA A 199 6.04 4.92 -4.62
CA ALA A 199 5.06 5.63 -3.79
C ALA A 199 5.70 6.21 -2.51
N GLN A 200 6.60 5.46 -1.84
CA GLN A 200 7.32 5.93 -0.67
C GLN A 200 8.30 7.08 -1.02
N ARG A 201 8.97 7.03 -2.18
CA ARG A 201 9.84 8.14 -2.62
C ARG A 201 9.02 9.39 -2.90
N TRP A 202 7.88 9.24 -3.54
CA TRP A 202 6.98 10.37 -3.74
C TRP A 202 6.60 11.04 -2.41
N LEU A 203 6.22 10.23 -1.39
CA LEU A 203 5.92 10.74 -0.04
C LEU A 203 7.14 11.40 0.61
N LEU A 204 8.33 10.85 0.41
CA LEU A 204 9.57 11.45 0.93
C LEU A 204 9.77 12.84 0.33
N ASP A 205 9.79 12.93 -1.00
CA ASP A 205 10.18 14.15 -1.73
C ASP A 205 9.14 15.28 -1.60
N HIS A 206 7.83 14.93 -1.57
CA HIS A 206 6.76 15.93 -1.64
C HIS A 206 6.09 16.23 -0.28
N VAL A 207 6.28 15.35 0.71
CA VAL A 207 5.64 15.50 2.02
C VAL A 207 6.67 15.58 3.13
N LEU A 208 7.48 14.54 3.30
CA LEU A 208 8.31 14.39 4.49
C LEU A 208 9.52 15.35 4.51
N ASP A 209 10.21 15.52 3.37
CA ASP A 209 11.37 16.41 3.25
C ASP A 209 11.02 17.91 3.33
N LYS A 210 9.72 18.25 3.20
CA LYS A 210 9.24 19.63 3.39
C LYS A 210 9.11 20.02 4.85
N VAL A 211 9.06 19.04 5.75
CA VAL A 211 8.83 19.28 7.18
C VAL A 211 10.12 19.74 7.84
N ALA A 212 10.12 20.95 8.40
CA ALA A 212 11.26 21.48 9.15
C ALA A 212 11.55 20.61 10.38
N LEU A 213 12.80 20.18 10.49
CA LEU A 213 13.32 19.36 11.59
C LEU A 213 13.99 20.23 12.64
N HIS A 214 14.17 19.68 13.86
CA HIS A 214 14.94 20.32 14.92
C HIS A 214 16.43 20.39 14.52
N ASP A 215 17.13 21.46 14.91
CA ASP A 215 18.54 21.69 14.52
C ASP A 215 19.51 20.65 15.08
N ALA A 216 19.19 20.02 16.19
CA ALA A 216 19.95 18.93 16.76
C ALA A 216 19.95 17.65 15.89
N ALA A 217 18.99 17.49 14.96
CA ALA A 217 18.90 16.32 14.08
C ALA A 217 19.88 16.46 12.91
N HIS A 218 20.90 15.61 12.85
CA HIS A 218 21.92 15.58 11.80
C HIS A 218 21.84 14.36 10.89
N GLY A 219 21.34 13.24 11.39
CA GLY A 219 21.20 12.00 10.59
C GLY A 219 20.10 12.10 9.55
N PHE A 220 20.34 11.57 8.34
CA PHE A 220 19.36 11.49 7.24
C PHE A 220 18.74 12.84 6.84
N ARG A 221 19.48 13.90 6.92
CA ARG A 221 19.05 15.25 6.58
C ARG A 221 19.97 15.85 5.53
N SER A 222 19.42 16.47 4.50
CA SER A 222 20.18 17.18 3.47
C SER A 222 21.02 18.30 4.10
N GLY A 223 22.26 18.50 3.63
CA GLY A 223 23.19 19.50 4.15
C GLY A 223 23.79 19.19 5.52
N ARG A 224 23.47 18.03 6.13
CA ARG A 224 24.03 17.57 7.41
C ARG A 224 24.81 16.25 7.21
N SER A 225 25.78 16.01 8.09
CA SER A 225 26.66 14.84 8.04
C SER A 225 27.16 14.45 9.43
N ILE A 226 27.89 13.35 9.53
CA ILE A 226 28.58 12.95 10.77
C ILE A 226 29.55 14.03 11.25
N VAL A 227 30.13 14.82 10.33
CA VAL A 227 31.03 15.94 10.64
C VAL A 227 30.27 17.11 11.26
N THR A 228 29.13 17.47 10.69
CA THR A 228 28.28 18.53 11.29
C THR A 228 27.71 18.09 12.64
N ASN A 229 27.44 16.79 12.83
CA ASN A 229 27.04 16.22 14.11
C ASN A 229 28.14 16.30 15.16
N ALA A 230 29.38 16.00 14.78
CA ALA A 230 30.51 15.97 15.69
C ALA A 230 31.06 17.38 16.07
N ARG A 231 30.87 18.37 15.18
CA ARG A 231 31.46 19.72 15.32
C ARG A 231 31.13 20.43 16.65
N PRO A 232 29.88 20.42 17.17
CA PRO A 232 29.53 21.09 18.43
C PRO A 232 30.19 20.47 19.66
N HIS A 233 30.77 19.26 19.53
CA HIS A 233 31.36 18.49 20.64
C HIS A 233 32.89 18.56 20.68
N VAL A 234 33.51 19.31 19.78
CA VAL A 234 34.98 19.44 19.72
C VAL A 234 35.49 20.16 20.96
N GLY A 235 36.54 19.59 21.59
CA GLY A 235 37.20 20.18 22.73
C GLY A 235 36.46 20.05 24.06
N ALA A 236 35.32 19.38 24.09
CA ALA A 236 34.55 19.17 25.31
C ALA A 236 35.32 18.29 26.30
N GLU A 237 35.14 18.56 27.59
CA GLU A 237 35.79 17.76 28.64
C GLU A 237 35.06 16.44 28.90
N THR A 238 33.76 16.43 28.70
CA THR A 238 32.91 15.24 28.84
C THR A 238 32.03 15.09 27.61
N VAL A 239 31.99 13.90 27.02
CA VAL A 239 31.08 13.50 25.95
C VAL A 239 30.26 12.31 26.43
N VAL A 240 28.94 12.40 26.33
CA VAL A 240 27.98 11.34 26.65
C VAL A 240 27.32 10.89 25.37
N ASN A 241 27.48 9.63 25.01
CA ASN A 241 26.83 8.99 23.89
C ASN A 241 25.76 8.01 24.41
N VAL A 242 24.55 8.09 23.87
CA VAL A 242 23.41 7.24 24.20
C VAL A 242 22.81 6.73 22.92
N ASP A 243 22.57 5.43 22.83
CA ASP A 243 21.99 4.75 21.67
C ASP A 243 20.55 4.34 21.99
N LEU A 244 19.62 4.58 21.07
CA LEU A 244 18.23 4.16 21.23
C LEU A 244 18.02 2.76 20.65
N LYS A 245 17.43 1.87 21.46
CA LYS A 245 17.14 0.49 21.05
C LYS A 245 16.02 0.46 20.03
N ASP A 246 16.17 -0.37 18.98
CA ASP A 246 15.15 -0.65 17.97
C ASP A 246 14.44 0.60 17.42
N PHE A 247 15.23 1.64 17.14
CA PHE A 247 14.79 2.99 16.82
C PHE A 247 13.67 3.08 15.79
N PHE A 248 13.80 2.41 14.62
CA PHE A 248 12.75 2.37 13.60
C PHE A 248 11.57 1.49 14.01
N PRO A 249 11.77 0.23 14.46
CA PRO A 249 10.67 -0.65 14.85
C PRO A 249 9.84 -0.17 16.05
N THR A 250 10.38 0.75 16.87
CA THR A 250 9.63 1.36 17.97
C THR A 250 8.43 2.18 17.49
N LEU A 251 8.48 2.69 16.24
CA LEU A 251 7.39 3.47 15.69
C LEU A 251 6.30 2.58 15.10
N GLU A 252 5.20 2.46 15.84
CA GLU A 252 4.02 1.71 15.43
C GLU A 252 3.13 2.52 14.48
N TYR A 253 2.31 1.82 13.69
CA TYR A 253 1.34 2.37 12.75
C TYR A 253 0.50 3.52 13.32
N ARG A 254 0.00 3.37 14.56
CA ARG A 254 -0.83 4.42 15.19
C ARG A 254 -0.05 5.74 15.35
N ARG A 255 1.22 5.65 15.72
CA ARG A 255 2.08 6.83 15.88
C ARG A 255 2.43 7.46 14.53
N ILE A 256 2.70 6.63 13.51
CA ILE A 256 2.96 7.09 12.15
C ILE A 256 1.72 7.81 11.59
N ARG A 257 0.53 7.22 11.73
CA ARG A 257 -0.73 7.87 11.33
C ARG A 257 -0.95 9.18 12.09
N GLY A 258 -0.72 9.18 13.39
CA GLY A 258 -0.81 10.38 14.23
C GLY A 258 0.14 11.49 13.78
N MET A 259 1.33 11.15 13.33
CA MET A 259 2.29 12.10 12.75
C MET A 259 1.74 12.76 11.48
N TYR A 260 1.19 12.00 10.52
CA TYR A 260 0.57 12.57 9.31
C TYR A 260 -0.64 13.45 9.64
N ARG A 261 -1.48 13.05 10.59
CA ARG A 261 -2.57 13.91 11.08
C ARG A 261 -2.05 15.20 11.71
N GLY A 262 -0.99 15.11 12.48
CA GLY A 262 -0.32 16.27 13.09
C GLY A 262 0.22 17.27 12.06
N LEU A 263 0.55 16.80 10.85
CA LEU A 263 0.95 17.64 9.71
C LEU A 263 -0.25 18.33 9.03
N GLY A 264 -1.49 17.90 9.30
CA GLY A 264 -2.71 18.50 8.76
C GLY A 264 -3.49 17.59 7.79
N TYR A 265 -3.04 16.37 7.50
CA TYR A 265 -3.79 15.45 6.66
C TYR A 265 -5.03 14.90 7.37
N GLY A 266 -6.14 14.76 6.63
CA GLY A 266 -7.35 14.09 7.11
C GLY A 266 -7.08 12.61 7.45
N GLU A 267 -8.01 11.99 8.19
CA GLU A 267 -7.88 10.58 8.62
C GLU A 267 -7.66 9.61 7.45
N ALA A 268 -8.36 9.83 6.33
CA ALA A 268 -8.25 8.99 5.15
C ALA A 268 -6.83 9.01 4.56
N ALA A 269 -6.31 10.21 4.27
CA ALA A 269 -4.96 10.38 3.74
C ALA A 269 -3.89 9.90 4.72
N ALA A 270 -4.00 10.25 6.01
CA ALA A 270 -3.07 9.82 7.04
C ALA A 270 -3.04 8.29 7.19
N THR A 271 -4.19 7.62 7.07
CA THR A 271 -4.30 6.15 7.09
C THR A 271 -3.59 5.54 5.88
N ILE A 272 -3.85 6.03 4.67
CA ILE A 272 -3.21 5.55 3.44
C ILE A 272 -1.69 5.71 3.52
N PHE A 273 -1.20 6.89 3.90
CA PHE A 273 0.23 7.18 4.02
C PHE A 273 0.90 6.31 5.09
N ALA A 274 0.26 6.13 6.25
CA ALA A 274 0.78 5.28 7.30
C ALA A 274 0.85 3.79 6.88
N LEU A 275 -0.12 3.30 6.11
CA LEU A 275 -0.11 1.93 5.59
C LEU A 275 0.98 1.71 4.54
N ILE A 276 1.20 2.68 3.64
CA ILE A 276 2.27 2.62 2.63
C ILE A 276 3.66 2.66 3.29
N THR A 277 3.81 3.36 4.41
CA THR A 277 5.10 3.57 5.07
C THR A 277 5.38 2.62 6.23
N SER A 278 4.46 1.74 6.58
CA SER A 278 4.62 0.75 7.65
C SER A 278 4.43 -0.68 7.14
N GLU A 279 5.05 -1.63 7.83
CA GLU A 279 4.98 -3.05 7.54
C GLU A 279 4.59 -3.83 8.82
N PRO A 280 3.69 -4.84 8.77
CA PRO A 280 3.54 -5.78 9.88
C PRO A 280 4.76 -6.70 9.96
N GLU A 281 5.03 -7.24 11.11
CA GLU A 281 5.90 -8.40 11.21
C GLU A 281 5.26 -9.57 10.45
N VAL A 282 6.05 -10.29 9.66
CA VAL A 282 5.53 -11.30 8.74
C VAL A 282 6.33 -12.58 8.88
N ASP A 283 5.61 -13.69 9.06
CA ASP A 283 6.13 -15.03 8.94
C ASP A 283 5.91 -15.57 7.52
N GLU A 284 6.93 -16.18 6.95
CA GLU A 284 6.86 -16.81 5.64
C GLU A 284 6.59 -18.31 5.84
N VAL A 285 5.42 -18.77 5.39
CA VAL A 285 4.96 -20.15 5.52
C VAL A 285 4.80 -20.75 4.14
N GLU A 286 5.40 -21.91 3.91
CA GLU A 286 5.21 -22.66 2.69
C GLU A 286 4.15 -23.73 2.90
N LEU A 287 3.12 -23.72 2.04
CA LEU A 287 2.03 -24.69 2.05
C LEU A 287 1.70 -25.09 0.60
N ASP A 288 1.69 -26.36 0.31
CA ASP A 288 1.39 -26.94 -1.02
C ASP A 288 2.25 -26.31 -2.16
N GLY A 289 3.53 -26.05 -1.87
CA GLY A 289 4.46 -25.44 -2.84
C GLY A 289 4.22 -23.93 -3.07
N GLN A 290 3.32 -23.31 -2.31
CA GLN A 290 3.05 -21.87 -2.38
C GLN A 290 3.49 -21.18 -1.10
N THR A 291 4.22 -20.05 -1.24
CA THR A 291 4.63 -19.23 -0.11
C THR A 291 3.51 -18.29 0.30
N PHE A 292 3.15 -18.32 1.58
CA PHE A 292 2.22 -17.40 2.22
C PHE A 292 2.95 -16.48 3.18
N TYR A 293 2.58 -15.22 3.15
CA TYR A 293 3.05 -14.18 4.06
C TYR A 293 1.96 -13.92 5.11
N VAL A 294 2.19 -14.40 6.34
CA VAL A 294 1.24 -14.27 7.45
C VAL A 294 1.66 -13.10 8.32
N ALA A 295 0.79 -12.10 8.43
CA ALA A 295 1.05 -10.93 9.26
C ALA A 295 0.92 -11.30 10.74
N ASN A 296 2.01 -11.12 11.50
CA ASN A 296 2.09 -11.36 12.92
C ASN A 296 2.37 -10.04 13.66
N GLY A 297 1.51 -9.71 14.60
CA GLY A 297 1.69 -8.54 15.44
C GLY A 297 1.34 -7.17 14.82
N VAL A 298 1.93 -6.14 15.35
CA VAL A 298 1.62 -4.73 15.05
C VAL A 298 2.45 -4.23 13.87
N ARG A 299 1.84 -3.42 13.01
CA ARG A 299 2.57 -2.74 11.92
C ARG A 299 3.54 -1.71 12.51
N ARG A 300 4.77 -1.73 12.02
CA ARG A 300 5.90 -0.90 12.49
C ARG A 300 6.61 -0.24 11.31
N LEU A 301 7.47 0.73 11.61
CA LEU A 301 8.30 1.37 10.60
C LEU A 301 9.42 0.39 10.16
N PRO A 302 9.51 0.03 8.86
CA PRO A 302 10.49 -0.94 8.38
C PRO A 302 11.91 -0.37 8.36
N GLN A 303 12.90 -1.23 8.63
CA GLN A 303 14.30 -0.90 8.38
C GLN A 303 14.63 -1.19 6.91
N GLY A 304 14.94 -0.14 6.13
CA GLY A 304 15.28 -0.26 4.71
C GLY A 304 14.35 0.47 3.75
N ALA A 305 13.23 1.00 4.25
CA ALA A 305 12.36 1.87 3.45
C ALA A 305 12.93 3.31 3.36
N PRO A 306 12.78 4.00 2.22
CA PRO A 306 13.29 5.35 2.03
C PRO A 306 12.63 6.38 2.94
N THR A 307 11.39 6.15 3.36
CA THR A 307 10.62 7.06 4.22
C THR A 307 10.94 6.93 5.71
N SER A 308 11.46 5.79 6.16
CA SER A 308 11.66 5.52 7.59
C SER A 308 12.52 6.55 8.30
N PRO A 309 13.66 7.00 7.73
CA PRO A 309 14.50 8.00 8.37
C PRO A 309 13.79 9.35 8.55
N ALA A 310 13.09 9.83 7.52
CA ALA A 310 12.39 11.11 7.57
C ALA A 310 11.22 11.09 8.57
N ILE A 311 10.40 10.02 8.56
CA ILE A 311 9.31 9.83 9.52
C ILE A 311 9.83 9.85 10.95
N THR A 312 10.93 9.13 11.23
CA THR A 312 11.51 9.07 12.57
C THR A 312 12.01 10.45 13.00
N ASN A 313 12.69 11.17 12.11
CA ASN A 313 13.14 12.54 12.40
C ASN A 313 11.98 13.49 12.73
N ILE A 314 10.86 13.40 11.99
CA ILE A 314 9.67 14.22 12.26
C ILE A 314 9.05 13.89 13.63
N VAL A 315 8.93 12.61 13.94
CA VAL A 315 8.41 12.13 15.23
C VAL A 315 9.30 12.57 16.39
N CYS A 316 10.62 12.58 16.20
CA CYS A 316 11.60 12.97 17.22
C CYS A 316 11.66 14.48 17.47
N ARG A 317 10.98 15.35 16.69
CA ARG A 317 11.06 16.81 16.88
C ARG A 317 10.79 17.27 18.31
N ARG A 318 9.77 16.69 18.96
CA ARG A 318 9.43 17.02 20.36
C ARG A 318 10.48 16.50 21.32
N MET A 319 10.96 15.29 21.13
CA MET A 319 12.06 14.72 21.90
C MET A 319 13.32 15.59 21.79
N ASP A 320 13.70 15.96 20.55
CA ASP A 320 14.88 16.80 20.30
C ASP A 320 14.76 18.17 21.00
N ALA A 321 13.59 18.81 20.94
CA ALA A 321 13.36 20.10 21.61
C ALA A 321 13.49 19.98 23.14
N ARG A 322 12.93 18.92 23.73
CA ARG A 322 13.01 18.66 25.18
C ARG A 322 14.45 18.33 25.60
N LEU A 323 15.14 17.48 24.85
CA LEU A 323 16.54 17.12 25.13
C LEU A 323 17.49 18.32 24.97
N ALA A 324 17.28 19.15 23.94
CA ALA A 324 18.04 20.38 23.74
C ALA A 324 17.81 21.39 24.88
N GLY A 325 16.56 21.51 25.37
CA GLY A 325 16.23 22.33 26.53
C GLY A 325 16.93 21.85 27.81
N ALA A 326 16.82 20.55 28.11
CA ALA A 326 17.49 19.94 29.27
C ALA A 326 19.02 20.06 29.19
N ALA A 327 19.59 19.79 28.01
CA ALA A 327 21.02 19.92 27.78
C ALA A 327 21.50 21.36 28.06
N ARG A 328 20.81 22.35 27.52
CA ARG A 328 21.13 23.77 27.75
C ARG A 328 21.08 24.13 29.23
N ALA A 329 20.04 23.70 29.94
CA ALA A 329 19.88 23.98 31.38
C ALA A 329 20.98 23.36 32.23
N LEU A 330 21.54 22.20 31.79
CA LEU A 330 22.61 21.48 32.50
C LEU A 330 24.01 21.78 31.96
N GLY A 331 24.18 22.75 31.05
CA GLY A 331 25.48 23.14 30.48
C GLY A 331 26.03 22.17 29.43
N PHE A 332 25.17 21.42 28.73
CA PHE A 332 25.54 20.52 27.66
C PHE A 332 25.14 21.04 26.28
N SER A 333 25.94 20.73 25.26
CA SER A 333 25.52 20.77 23.84
C SER A 333 24.90 19.43 23.49
N TYR A 334 23.86 19.46 22.63
CA TYR A 334 23.13 18.25 22.20
C TYR A 334 23.05 18.17 20.69
N THR A 335 23.35 16.99 20.14
CA THR A 335 23.02 16.62 18.75
C THR A 335 22.53 15.18 18.67
N ARG A 336 21.82 14.83 17.57
CA ARG A 336 21.34 13.48 17.29
C ARG A 336 21.66 13.06 15.87
N TYR A 337 22.20 11.88 15.71
CA TYR A 337 22.39 11.24 14.42
C TYR A 337 21.64 9.89 14.39
N ALA A 338 20.44 9.87 13.81
CA ALA A 338 19.52 8.73 13.85
C ALA A 338 19.16 8.33 15.30
N ASP A 339 19.59 7.15 15.72
CA ASP A 339 19.45 6.56 17.05
C ASP A 339 20.54 7.00 18.05
N ASP A 340 21.66 7.58 17.55
CA ASP A 340 22.76 8.05 18.39
C ASP A 340 22.47 9.47 18.92
N LEU A 341 22.30 9.61 20.24
CA LEU A 341 22.21 10.88 20.97
C LEU A 341 23.57 11.24 21.53
N THR A 342 24.05 12.44 21.27
CA THR A 342 25.33 12.92 21.82
C THR A 342 25.14 14.19 22.61
N PHE A 343 25.70 14.20 23.82
CA PHE A 343 25.74 15.35 24.70
C PHE A 343 27.20 15.64 25.09
N SER A 344 27.56 16.91 25.16
CA SER A 344 28.90 17.27 25.58
C SER A 344 28.92 18.53 26.40
N GLY A 345 29.82 18.59 27.41
CA GLY A 345 29.88 19.72 28.31
C GLY A 345 31.23 19.78 29.08
N PRO A 346 31.39 20.78 29.96
CA PRO A 346 32.56 20.92 30.83
C PRO A 346 32.58 19.79 31.88
N ARG A 347 33.70 19.64 32.57
CA ARG A 347 33.87 18.61 33.61
C ARG A 347 32.92 18.83 34.81
N SER A 348 32.60 20.08 35.09
CA SER A 348 31.68 20.49 36.15
C SER A 348 30.21 20.21 35.85
N ALA A 349 29.87 19.88 34.60
CA ALA A 349 28.49 19.62 34.22
C ALA A 349 27.91 18.38 34.91
N ALA A 350 26.69 18.45 35.34
CA ALA A 350 25.98 17.42 36.10
C ALA A 350 25.60 16.21 35.20
N THR A 351 26.59 15.37 34.90
CA THR A 351 26.42 14.20 34.01
C THR A 351 25.33 13.24 34.48
N GLY A 352 25.23 13.02 35.82
CA GLY A 352 24.18 12.17 36.41
C GLY A 352 22.78 12.71 36.15
N SER A 353 22.59 14.00 36.36
CA SER A 353 21.32 14.69 36.10
C SER A 353 20.97 14.65 34.59
N MET A 354 21.99 14.80 33.71
CA MET A 354 21.77 14.70 32.26
C MET A 354 21.31 13.31 31.86
N LEU A 355 21.93 12.25 32.35
CA LEU A 355 21.54 10.87 32.11
C LEU A 355 20.12 10.58 32.62
N ALA A 356 19.78 11.09 33.80
CA ALA A 356 18.40 10.99 34.34
C ALA A 356 17.38 11.69 33.44
N ALA A 357 17.70 12.91 32.98
CA ALA A 357 16.85 13.68 32.08
C ALA A 357 16.69 12.98 30.71
N ILE A 358 17.76 12.41 30.16
CA ILE A 358 17.73 11.63 28.90
C ILE A 358 16.74 10.49 29.08
N ARG A 359 16.93 9.65 30.10
CA ARG A 359 16.08 8.47 30.36
C ARG A 359 14.61 8.84 30.54
N PHE A 360 14.32 9.89 31.29
CA PHE A 360 12.97 10.39 31.49
C PHE A 360 12.34 10.88 30.19
N ILE A 361 13.06 11.70 29.41
CA ILE A 361 12.54 12.28 28.17
C ILE A 361 12.36 11.20 27.10
N THR A 362 13.34 10.35 26.87
CA THR A 362 13.27 9.27 25.87
C THR A 362 12.15 8.29 26.18
N GLY A 363 12.02 7.88 27.47
CA GLY A 363 10.95 7.01 27.91
C GLY A 363 9.56 7.63 27.73
N HIS A 364 9.39 8.90 28.08
CA HIS A 364 8.13 9.62 27.87
C HIS A 364 7.79 9.80 26.36
N GLU A 365 8.79 9.87 25.49
CA GLU A 365 8.62 9.90 24.05
C GLU A 365 8.52 8.49 23.43
N GLY A 366 8.45 7.43 24.25
CA GLY A 366 8.25 6.05 23.84
C GLY A 366 9.46 5.40 23.17
N PHE A 367 10.67 5.88 23.51
CA PHE A 367 11.92 5.25 23.13
C PHE A 367 12.61 4.63 24.34
N VAL A 368 13.43 3.62 24.10
CA VAL A 368 14.19 2.93 25.13
C VAL A 368 15.69 3.06 24.83
N GLU A 369 16.47 3.46 25.84
CA GLU A 369 17.93 3.48 25.73
C GLU A 369 18.48 2.06 25.63
N HIS A 370 19.54 1.87 24.83
CA HIS A 370 20.21 0.58 24.77
C HIS A 370 21.08 0.40 26.03
N PRO A 371 20.81 -0.61 26.90
CA PRO A 371 21.39 -0.69 28.23
C PRO A 371 22.94 -0.70 28.24
N ASN A 372 23.55 -1.32 27.23
CA ASN A 372 25.01 -1.57 27.19
C ASN A 372 25.77 -0.60 26.26
N LYS A 373 25.11 0.42 25.68
CA LYS A 373 25.76 1.32 24.72
C LYS A 373 25.92 2.77 25.20
N THR A 374 25.38 3.09 26.38
CA THR A 374 25.63 4.40 27.00
C THR A 374 27.09 4.52 27.41
N ARG A 375 27.77 5.57 26.94
CA ARG A 375 29.18 5.82 27.21
C ARG A 375 29.41 7.24 27.69
N VAL A 376 30.16 7.40 28.74
CA VAL A 376 30.64 8.69 29.24
C VAL A 376 32.14 8.75 29.00
N LEU A 377 32.56 9.60 28.05
CA LEU A 377 33.96 9.74 27.63
C LEU A 377 34.53 11.05 28.16
N ARG A 378 35.57 10.98 28.96
CA ARG A 378 36.28 12.14 29.51
C ARG A 378 37.52 12.46 28.67
N ARG A 379 38.03 13.70 28.76
CA ARG A 379 39.12 14.23 27.93
C ARG A 379 40.40 13.38 27.89
N GLY A 380 40.71 12.62 28.96
CA GLY A 380 41.83 11.69 29.00
C GLY A 380 41.72 10.44 28.11
N ARG A 381 40.54 10.18 27.57
CA ARG A 381 40.26 9.07 26.63
C ARG A 381 39.90 9.60 25.25
N ARG A 382 39.96 8.74 24.24
CA ARG A 382 39.45 9.08 22.91
C ARG A 382 37.96 9.37 22.99
N GLN A 383 37.58 10.61 22.68
CA GLN A 383 36.22 11.04 22.55
C GLN A 383 35.80 10.95 21.08
N GLU A 384 34.72 10.26 20.81
CA GLU A 384 34.25 9.97 19.47
C GLU A 384 32.73 10.23 19.38
N VAL A 385 32.32 10.88 18.30
CA VAL A 385 30.92 11.17 17.95
C VAL A 385 30.67 10.66 16.55
N THR A 386 29.77 9.68 16.38
CA THR A 386 29.45 9.06 15.08
C THR A 386 30.68 8.68 14.24
N GLY A 387 31.72 8.14 14.89
CA GLY A 387 32.98 7.74 14.25
C GLY A 387 34.00 8.86 14.03
N VAL A 388 33.72 10.08 14.43
CA VAL A 388 34.62 11.23 14.32
C VAL A 388 35.25 11.54 15.68
N VAL A 389 36.57 11.63 15.78
CA VAL A 389 37.29 12.02 16.99
C VAL A 389 37.12 13.52 17.23
N VAL A 390 36.77 13.92 18.47
CA VAL A 390 36.45 15.31 18.85
C VAL A 390 37.29 15.89 20.00
N ASN A 391 38.35 15.23 20.45
CA ASN A 391 39.14 15.65 21.62
C ASN A 391 39.66 17.11 21.54
N GLN A 392 40.30 17.51 20.46
CA GLN A 392 40.88 18.85 20.29
C GLN A 392 40.39 19.51 18.99
N LYS A 393 40.20 18.70 17.95
CA LYS A 393 39.68 19.07 16.64
C LYS A 393 38.99 17.87 16.02
N LEU A 394 38.27 18.09 14.96
CA LEU A 394 37.71 16.99 14.16
C LEU A 394 38.86 16.14 13.60
N GLY A 395 38.76 14.85 13.76
CA GLY A 395 39.81 13.93 13.33
C GLY A 395 39.27 12.50 13.14
N VAL A 396 40.11 11.70 12.52
CA VAL A 396 39.89 10.27 12.38
C VAL A 396 40.75 9.51 13.37
N ASP A 397 40.39 8.27 13.68
CA ASP A 397 41.18 7.40 14.55
C ASP A 397 42.62 7.32 14.04
N ARG A 398 43.59 7.64 14.90
CA ARG A 398 45.01 7.67 14.56
C ARG A 398 45.57 6.30 14.19
N GLU A 399 45.11 5.25 14.86
CA GLU A 399 45.53 3.88 14.58
C GLU A 399 45.01 3.41 13.22
N MET A 400 43.71 3.65 12.93
CA MET A 400 43.12 3.32 11.63
C MET A 400 43.79 4.12 10.50
N LEU A 401 44.11 5.38 10.73
CA LEU A 401 44.80 6.21 9.74
C LEU A 401 46.23 5.70 9.48
N ARG A 402 46.93 5.23 10.51
CA ARG A 402 48.29 4.62 10.40
C ARG A 402 48.19 3.31 9.59
N LYS A 403 47.25 2.42 9.93
CA LYS A 403 47.03 1.17 9.20
C LYS A 403 46.68 1.46 7.71
N PHE A 404 45.90 2.47 7.47
CA PHE A 404 45.51 2.86 6.10
C PHE A 404 46.72 3.37 5.29
N ARG A 405 47.58 4.20 5.87
CA ARG A 405 48.81 4.65 5.23
C ARG A 405 49.75 3.49 4.92
N ALA A 406 49.92 2.55 5.86
CA ALA A 406 50.70 1.35 5.67
C ALA A 406 50.17 0.49 4.51
N LEU A 407 48.83 0.33 4.41
CA LEU A 407 48.18 -0.37 3.30
C LEU A 407 48.51 0.28 1.94
N LEU A 408 48.35 1.62 1.82
CA LEU A 408 48.64 2.33 0.57
C LEU A 408 50.12 2.22 0.19
N PHE A 409 51.04 2.29 1.16
CA PHE A 409 52.49 2.09 0.96
C PHE A 409 52.77 0.68 0.45
N GLN A 410 52.19 -0.35 1.07
CA GLN A 410 52.38 -1.76 0.67
C GLN A 410 51.80 -2.04 -0.72
N ILE A 411 50.63 -1.45 -1.06
CA ILE A 411 50.10 -1.56 -2.43
C ILE A 411 51.04 -0.93 -3.46
N GLY A 412 51.64 0.20 -3.13
CA GLY A 412 52.63 0.86 -4.00
C GLY A 412 53.92 0.06 -4.18
N LYS A 413 54.33 -0.73 -3.16
CA LYS A 413 55.55 -1.53 -3.19
C LYS A 413 55.35 -2.90 -3.86
N ASP A 414 54.34 -3.64 -3.41
CA ASP A 414 54.18 -5.07 -3.73
C ASP A 414 52.88 -5.36 -4.55
N GLY A 415 52.12 -4.33 -4.90
CA GLY A 415 50.83 -4.50 -5.60
C GLY A 415 49.67 -4.83 -4.64
N PRO A 416 48.44 -4.98 -5.18
CA PRO A 416 47.22 -5.17 -4.41
C PRO A 416 46.95 -6.62 -3.98
N ALA A 417 47.66 -7.60 -4.53
CA ALA A 417 47.42 -9.01 -4.30
C ALA A 417 47.48 -9.38 -2.80
N GLY A 418 46.47 -10.08 -2.29
CA GLY A 418 46.36 -10.51 -0.90
C GLY A 418 46.09 -9.39 0.11
N LYS A 419 45.96 -8.12 -0.32
CA LYS A 419 45.68 -6.98 0.55
C LYS A 419 44.20 -6.66 0.62
N THR A 420 43.70 -6.34 1.80
CA THR A 420 42.30 -6.03 2.07
C THR A 420 42.16 -4.78 2.93
N TRP A 421 41.03 -4.09 2.82
CA TRP A 421 40.62 -3.02 3.73
C TRP A 421 39.18 -3.26 4.21
N GLY A 422 39.07 -3.55 5.50
CA GLY A 422 37.80 -3.99 6.07
C GLY A 422 37.37 -5.36 5.53
N SER A 423 36.06 -5.55 5.29
CA SER A 423 35.48 -6.78 4.75
C SER A 423 35.27 -6.75 3.23
N SER A 424 35.74 -5.71 2.54
CA SER A 424 35.56 -5.58 1.11
C SER A 424 36.49 -6.49 0.31
N PRO A 425 36.00 -7.25 -0.67
CA PRO A 425 36.84 -8.00 -1.59
C PRO A 425 37.62 -7.09 -2.56
N ASP A 426 37.17 -5.86 -2.77
CA ASP A 426 37.81 -4.85 -3.63
C ASP A 426 38.57 -3.85 -2.76
N VAL A 427 39.90 -4.03 -2.69
CA VAL A 427 40.79 -3.18 -1.88
C VAL A 427 40.80 -1.73 -2.36
N PHE A 428 40.73 -1.47 -3.69
CA PHE A 428 40.75 -0.12 -4.22
C PHE A 428 39.46 0.63 -3.98
N ALA A 429 38.30 -0.03 -4.17
CA ALA A 429 37.01 0.54 -3.82
C ALA A 429 36.94 0.91 -2.34
N ALA A 430 37.42 0.01 -1.47
CA ALA A 430 37.47 0.23 -0.02
C ALA A 430 38.46 1.34 0.37
N ALA A 431 39.65 1.37 -0.25
CA ALA A 431 40.66 2.41 0.01
C ALA A 431 40.19 3.81 -0.42
N ILE A 432 39.58 3.94 -1.63
CA ILE A 432 39.01 5.19 -2.10
C ILE A 432 37.85 5.62 -1.18
N GLY A 433 37.00 4.67 -0.77
CA GLY A 433 35.90 4.93 0.17
C GLY A 433 36.41 5.49 1.51
N TYR A 434 37.44 4.87 2.09
CA TYR A 434 38.04 5.35 3.35
C TYR A 434 38.76 6.68 3.19
N ALA A 435 39.50 6.89 2.10
CA ALA A 435 40.14 8.18 1.80
C ALA A 435 39.08 9.34 1.66
N ASN A 436 37.93 9.06 1.06
CA ASN A 436 36.81 10.03 1.00
C ASN A 436 36.25 10.32 2.41
N TYR A 437 36.14 9.30 3.28
CA TYR A 437 35.74 9.50 4.67
C TYR A 437 36.74 10.41 5.40
N VAL A 438 38.07 10.15 5.25
CA VAL A 438 39.10 11.01 5.83
C VAL A 438 39.02 12.43 5.31
N ARG A 439 38.78 12.61 4.00
CA ARG A 439 38.62 13.93 3.36
C ARG A 439 37.39 14.67 3.91
N MET A 440 36.31 14.00 4.17
CA MET A 440 35.11 14.61 4.76
C MET A 440 35.40 15.15 6.17
N VAL A 441 36.22 14.45 6.97
CA VAL A 441 36.54 14.82 8.35
C VAL A 441 37.72 15.81 8.44
N ASP A 442 38.80 15.58 7.69
CA ASP A 442 40.03 16.40 7.61
C ASP A 442 40.39 16.55 6.11
N PRO A 443 39.91 17.61 5.45
CA PRO A 443 40.11 17.81 4.02
C PRO A 443 41.59 17.78 3.61
N ALA A 444 42.46 18.42 4.38
CA ALA A 444 43.89 18.54 4.05
C ALA A 444 44.62 17.20 4.01
N LYS A 445 44.32 16.32 4.98
CA LYS A 445 44.91 14.98 5.01
C LYS A 445 44.22 14.03 4.03
N GLY A 446 42.89 14.13 3.93
CA GLY A 446 42.10 13.24 3.10
C GLY A 446 42.34 13.42 1.61
N GLU A 447 42.56 14.67 1.14
CA GLU A 447 42.86 14.92 -0.26
C GLU A 447 44.18 14.23 -0.70
N LYS A 448 45.25 14.34 0.09
CA LYS A 448 46.53 13.65 -0.19
C LYS A 448 46.36 12.14 -0.28
N LEU A 449 45.58 11.55 0.63
CA LEU A 449 45.31 10.11 0.65
C LEU A 449 44.43 9.66 -0.49
N LEU A 450 43.44 10.49 -0.88
CA LEU A 450 42.55 10.19 -1.98
C LEU A 450 43.28 10.22 -3.33
N VAL A 451 44.15 11.23 -3.54
CA VAL A 451 44.99 11.32 -4.73
C VAL A 451 45.87 10.08 -4.84
N LEU A 452 46.57 9.72 -3.77
CA LEU A 452 47.43 8.54 -3.74
C LEU A 452 46.64 7.25 -4.01
N ALA A 453 45.50 7.05 -3.34
CA ALA A 453 44.66 5.86 -3.54
C ALA A 453 44.16 5.73 -4.98
N LYS A 454 43.75 6.84 -5.61
CA LYS A 454 43.33 6.88 -7.03
C LYS A 454 44.50 6.64 -7.99
N GLN A 455 45.69 7.18 -7.68
CA GLN A 455 46.90 6.96 -8.48
C GLN A 455 47.27 5.48 -8.48
N LEU A 456 47.36 4.85 -7.30
CA LEU A 456 47.62 3.41 -7.18
C LEU A 456 46.59 2.56 -7.91
N ALA A 457 45.29 2.90 -7.78
CA ALA A 457 44.24 2.20 -8.50
C ALA A 457 44.43 2.25 -10.02
N ARG A 458 44.82 3.42 -10.57
CA ARG A 458 45.11 3.58 -12.00
C ARG A 458 46.34 2.80 -12.43
N GLN A 459 47.45 2.84 -11.63
CA GLN A 459 48.69 2.12 -11.92
C GLN A 459 48.45 0.59 -12.03
N HIS A 460 47.52 0.07 -11.24
CA HIS A 460 47.15 -1.36 -11.26
C HIS A 460 45.96 -1.66 -12.15
N GLY A 461 45.57 -0.76 -13.08
CA GLY A 461 44.50 -0.99 -14.04
C GLY A 461 43.09 -1.16 -13.45
N TRP A 462 42.91 -0.74 -12.18
CA TRP A 462 41.58 -0.87 -11.53
C TRP A 462 40.56 0.07 -12.18
N LYS A 463 39.41 -0.51 -12.50
CA LYS A 463 38.26 0.26 -12.98
C LYS A 463 37.12 0.11 -11.97
N PRO A 464 36.42 1.20 -11.64
CA PRO A 464 35.26 1.11 -10.75
C PRO A 464 34.23 0.16 -11.36
N THR A 465 33.95 -0.93 -10.67
CA THR A 465 32.86 -1.82 -11.06
C THR A 465 31.56 -1.06 -10.89
N LYS A 466 30.82 -0.84 -12.00
CA LYS A 466 29.42 -0.43 -11.92
C LYS A 466 28.73 -1.47 -11.05
N ARG A 467 28.22 -1.08 -9.90
CA ARG A 467 27.46 -1.97 -9.02
C ARG A 467 26.40 -2.66 -9.87
N PRO A 468 26.43 -3.97 -10.05
CA PRO A 468 25.36 -4.63 -10.80
C PRO A 468 24.05 -4.29 -10.10
N PRO A 469 22.94 -4.13 -10.84
CA PRO A 469 21.64 -4.00 -10.21
C PRO A 469 21.47 -5.19 -9.26
N PRO A 470 20.87 -5.00 -8.07
CA PRO A 470 20.67 -6.09 -7.13
C PRO A 470 19.99 -7.24 -7.89
N LYS A 471 20.60 -8.43 -7.89
CA LYS A 471 20.00 -9.63 -8.44
C LYS A 471 18.60 -9.74 -7.84
N PRO A 472 17.56 -9.94 -8.68
CA PRO A 472 16.27 -10.35 -8.15
C PRO A 472 16.49 -11.61 -7.31
N PRO A 473 15.75 -11.79 -6.22
CA PRO A 473 15.85 -13.00 -5.41
C PRO A 473 15.70 -14.20 -6.33
N ALA A 474 16.55 -15.20 -6.14
CA ALA A 474 16.47 -16.45 -6.86
C ALA A 474 15.10 -17.09 -6.56
N GLY A 475 14.13 -16.81 -7.42
CA GLY A 475 12.86 -17.52 -7.48
C GLY A 475 13.15 -18.86 -8.13
N GLY A 476 12.85 -19.95 -7.43
CA GLY A 476 12.96 -21.29 -7.95
C GLY A 476 12.17 -21.49 -9.23
N GLY A 477 12.66 -22.33 -10.12
CA GLY A 477 11.90 -22.95 -11.21
C GLY A 477 12.09 -22.28 -12.57
N SER A 478 13.07 -22.78 -13.31
CA SER A 478 13.18 -22.62 -14.76
C SER A 478 12.00 -23.33 -15.46
N ALA A 479 11.33 -22.64 -16.37
CA ALA A 479 10.65 -23.26 -17.48
C ALA A 479 10.81 -22.37 -18.70
N GLY A 480 11.19 -23.04 -19.79
CA GLY A 480 11.67 -22.65 -21.08
C GLY A 480 10.98 -21.53 -21.84
N GLY A 481 11.75 -21.04 -22.79
CA GLY A 481 11.46 -19.90 -23.63
C GLY A 481 10.25 -20.08 -24.57
N GLY A 482 9.72 -18.93 -24.95
CA GLY A 482 8.72 -18.76 -25.98
C GLY A 482 8.28 -17.31 -26.00
N GLY A 483 8.70 -16.57 -27.03
CA GLY A 483 8.26 -15.20 -27.25
C GLY A 483 6.75 -15.15 -27.44
N GLY A 484 6.06 -14.54 -26.51
CA GLY A 484 4.62 -14.33 -26.53
C GLY A 484 4.28 -13.02 -25.83
N ARG A 485 3.43 -12.24 -26.45
CA ARG A 485 2.75 -11.04 -25.98
C ARG A 485 2.37 -11.18 -24.50
N PRO A 486 2.52 -10.13 -23.65
CA PRO A 486 2.13 -10.25 -22.26
C PRO A 486 0.67 -10.68 -22.14
N PRO A 487 0.36 -11.68 -21.32
CA PRO A 487 -1.00 -12.14 -21.14
C PRO A 487 -1.83 -11.04 -20.48
N THR A 488 -2.98 -10.79 -21.04
CA THR A 488 -4.09 -10.08 -20.39
C THR A 488 -4.31 -10.72 -19.00
N PRO A 489 -4.48 -9.94 -17.95
CA PRO A 489 -4.77 -10.52 -16.63
C PRO A 489 -6.04 -11.38 -16.74
N PRO A 490 -6.04 -12.61 -16.16
CA PRO A 490 -7.25 -13.41 -16.13
C PRO A 490 -8.36 -12.63 -15.41
N GLU A 491 -9.55 -12.66 -15.98
CA GLU A 491 -10.76 -12.23 -15.27
C GLU A 491 -10.80 -12.96 -13.93
N PRO A 492 -11.11 -12.27 -12.83
CA PRO A 492 -11.20 -12.93 -11.54
C PRO A 492 -12.32 -13.96 -11.59
N GLU A 493 -11.96 -15.24 -11.48
CA GLU A 493 -12.92 -16.31 -11.21
C GLU A 493 -13.82 -15.87 -10.05
N ALA A 494 -15.11 -15.96 -10.27
CA ALA A 494 -16.12 -15.60 -9.29
C ALA A 494 -15.90 -16.49 -8.04
N THR A 495 -15.45 -15.89 -6.97
CA THR A 495 -15.46 -16.52 -5.65
C THR A 495 -16.89 -16.98 -5.37
N PRO A 496 -17.13 -18.25 -5.00
CA PRO A 496 -18.46 -18.70 -4.64
C PRO A 496 -18.99 -17.83 -3.51
N ALA A 497 -20.25 -17.41 -3.64
CA ALA A 497 -20.94 -16.61 -2.64
C ALA A 497 -20.89 -17.35 -1.29
N PRO A 498 -20.65 -16.63 -0.18
CA PRO A 498 -20.78 -17.26 1.14
C PRO A 498 -22.18 -17.85 1.28
N PRO A 499 -22.33 -19.02 1.96
CA PRO A 499 -23.62 -19.62 2.19
C PRO A 499 -24.56 -18.60 2.88
N PRO A 500 -25.87 -18.67 2.62
CA PRO A 500 -26.82 -17.79 3.28
C PRO A 500 -26.71 -17.97 4.79
N PRO A 501 -26.86 -16.89 5.58
CA PRO A 501 -26.86 -17.01 7.03
C PRO A 501 -27.97 -17.97 7.44
N GLU A 502 -27.62 -18.92 8.32
CA GLU A 502 -28.60 -19.81 8.96
C GLU A 502 -29.69 -18.94 9.60
N PRO A 503 -30.97 -19.41 9.56
CA PRO A 503 -32.05 -18.69 10.20
C PRO A 503 -31.74 -18.57 11.69
N SER A 504 -31.63 -17.33 12.17
CA SER A 504 -31.42 -17.02 13.57
C SER A 504 -32.48 -17.74 14.43
N ALA A 505 -32.02 -18.51 15.39
CA ALA A 505 -32.88 -19.13 16.38
C ALA A 505 -33.81 -18.07 17.01
N PRO A 506 -35.07 -18.40 17.29
CA PRO A 506 -36.00 -17.46 17.91
C PRO A 506 -35.46 -16.97 19.24
N ALA A 507 -35.48 -15.65 19.44
CA ALA A 507 -35.03 -15.02 20.66
C ALA A 507 -35.77 -15.64 21.88
N PRO A 508 -35.07 -15.95 23.01
CA PRO A 508 -35.71 -16.51 24.19
C PRO A 508 -36.74 -15.51 24.73
N ALA A 509 -37.94 -15.99 24.93
CA ALA A 509 -39.06 -15.25 25.51
C ALA A 509 -38.61 -14.56 26.82
N LYS A 510 -38.76 -13.23 26.89
CA LYS A 510 -38.49 -12.45 28.09
C LYS A 510 -39.35 -12.98 29.24
N LYS A 511 -38.76 -13.66 30.22
CA LYS A 511 -39.42 -14.01 31.47
C LYS A 511 -39.85 -12.73 32.16
N LYS A 512 -41.16 -12.47 32.25
CA LYS A 512 -41.73 -11.41 33.08
C LYS A 512 -41.32 -11.66 34.52
N LYS A 513 -40.71 -10.66 35.15
CA LYS A 513 -40.36 -10.70 36.58
C LYS A 513 -41.63 -10.66 37.39
N TRP A 514 -41.83 -11.62 38.29
CA TRP A 514 -43.03 -11.87 39.12
C TRP A 514 -43.40 -10.79 40.15
N TRP A 515 -42.60 -9.73 40.29
CA TRP A 515 -42.84 -8.65 41.24
C TRP A 515 -43.56 -7.43 40.65
N GLN A 516 -44.22 -7.57 39.47
CA GLN A 516 -45.11 -6.54 38.90
C GLN A 516 -46.59 -6.90 39.03
N LEU A 517 -46.93 -7.76 39.97
CA LEU A 517 -48.29 -8.12 40.37
C LEU A 517 -48.48 -7.89 41.88
N PHE A 518 -48.29 -6.68 42.31
CA PHE A 518 -48.88 -6.09 43.56
C PHE A 518 -48.87 -4.56 43.42
#